data_3f2b6bb8ca771a6d55b7d50ed5a9c869
#
_entry.id   3f2b6bb8ca771a6d55b7d50ed5a9c869
#
_cell.length_a   1.000
_cell.length_b   1.000
_cell.length_c   1.000
_cell.angle_alpha   90.00
_cell.angle_beta   90.00
_cell.angle_gamma   90.00
#
_symmetry.space_group_name_H-M   'P 1'
#
loop_
_entity.id
_entity.type
_entity.pdbx_description
1 polymer ?
#
loop_
_entity_poly.entity_id
_entity_poly.type
_entity_poly.pdbx_seq_one_letter_code
_entity_poly.pdbx_strand_id
1 'polypeptide(L)'
;MGPSAGRSELVDGSLKLTTSPAFASLINGASSHVVEQDDLHNRSITHPATVIFPAALAVSQDVGANGKDFITACVVGYEVGCRAGQYLGRSHYEKFHTTATAGVIGVAAATARLLGLDVDGTLSAMGTAGTQAAGLWQFLLDATHSKQVHPGKACFDGIFAAYTARDGLLGSRDILEGPRAMGAALTSGATNPEAIDQNLGIDFAIIRSSFKWHASCRHTHPSVDALLALMQKHGVAFDDIESVVTRCYRAAFSVLGLSGLGNTVHQSKFNMGFVLAVAARNGQAMITDFTQDSLQDPSLRDFQRRVTMEYDADIDEQFPEKWQGTVIVKCKSGQEFTESVSFAKGDPECPLTR
;
A
#
# COMPACT_ATOMS: atom_id res chain seq x y z
N MET A 1 0.11 22.60 -16.41
CA MET A 1 1.51 22.13 -16.33
C MET A 1 1.94 21.85 -17.75
N GLY A 2 2.97 22.55 -18.25
CA GLY A 2 3.50 22.30 -19.60
C GLY A 2 4.36 21.04 -19.63
N PRO A 3 4.56 20.44 -20.81
CA PRO A 3 5.50 19.32 -20.97
C PRO A 3 6.93 19.82 -20.68
N SER A 4 7.63 19.15 -19.77
CA SER A 4 9.07 19.36 -19.59
C SER A 4 9.83 18.38 -20.49
N ALA A 5 10.91 18.83 -21.14
CA ALA A 5 11.78 17.96 -21.91
C ALA A 5 12.49 16.97 -20.97
N GLY A 6 12.65 15.72 -21.40
CA GLY A 6 13.36 14.69 -20.63
C GLY A 6 13.38 13.35 -21.36
N ARG A 7 14.07 12.38 -20.77
CA ARG A 7 14.24 11.02 -21.31
C ARG A 7 13.36 9.98 -20.60
N SER A 8 12.68 10.38 -19.49
CA SER A 8 11.91 9.46 -18.68
C SER A 8 10.55 9.20 -19.28
N GLU A 9 10.20 7.94 -19.47
CA GLU A 9 9.00 7.50 -20.17
C GLU A 9 7.79 7.47 -19.26
N LEU A 10 6.62 7.81 -19.83
CA LEU A 10 5.32 7.47 -19.24
C LEU A 10 4.97 6.04 -19.61
N VAL A 11 4.71 5.21 -18.60
CA VAL A 11 4.35 3.79 -18.79
C VAL A 11 2.86 3.70 -19.07
N ASP A 12 2.45 4.07 -20.29
CA ASP A 12 1.04 4.02 -20.74
C ASP A 12 0.78 2.99 -21.86
N GLY A 13 1.84 2.37 -22.36
CA GLY A 13 1.77 1.33 -23.39
C GLY A 13 1.49 1.80 -24.82
N SER A 14 1.07 3.04 -25.05
CA SER A 14 0.59 3.47 -26.38
C SER A 14 1.32 4.66 -27.00
N LEU A 15 1.70 5.66 -26.21
CA LEU A 15 2.08 6.97 -26.74
C LEU A 15 3.58 7.27 -26.74
N LYS A 16 4.43 6.46 -26.10
CA LYS A 16 5.90 6.68 -25.94
C LYS A 16 6.24 8.13 -25.55
N LEU A 17 5.47 8.70 -24.64
CA LEU A 17 5.67 10.05 -24.16
C LEU A 17 6.86 10.07 -23.19
N THR A 18 7.71 11.06 -23.31
CA THR A 18 8.84 11.30 -22.40
C THR A 18 8.73 12.68 -21.76
N THR A 19 9.24 12.80 -20.53
CA THR A 19 9.29 14.05 -19.78
C THR A 19 10.46 14.02 -18.79
N SER A 20 10.58 15.02 -17.92
CA SER A 20 11.57 14.99 -16.83
C SER A 20 11.28 13.85 -15.84
N PRO A 21 12.32 13.32 -15.14
CA PRO A 21 12.14 12.20 -14.21
C PRO A 21 11.10 12.47 -13.12
N ALA A 22 11.03 13.68 -12.61
CA ALA A 22 10.05 14.06 -11.59
C ALA A 22 8.60 13.97 -12.10
N PHE A 23 8.31 14.46 -13.30
CA PHE A 23 6.96 14.36 -13.88
C PHE A 23 6.62 12.96 -14.37
N ALA A 24 7.57 12.23 -14.96
CA ALA A 24 7.34 10.84 -15.35
C ALA A 24 6.98 9.98 -14.12
N SER A 25 7.73 10.12 -13.04
CA SER A 25 7.50 9.38 -11.81
C SER A 25 6.20 9.77 -11.10
N LEU A 26 5.81 11.05 -11.14
CA LEU A 26 4.51 11.52 -10.62
C LEU A 26 3.35 10.77 -11.28
N ILE A 27 3.36 10.72 -12.60
CA ILE A 27 2.28 10.10 -13.38
C ILE A 27 2.32 8.57 -13.22
N ASN A 28 3.48 7.95 -13.40
CA ASN A 28 3.63 6.50 -13.28
C ASN A 28 3.32 6.00 -11.88
N GLY A 29 3.75 6.73 -10.83
CA GLY A 29 3.46 6.41 -9.45
C GLY A 29 1.98 6.51 -9.12
N ALA A 30 1.30 7.58 -9.55
CA ALA A 30 -0.13 7.71 -9.37
C ALA A 30 -0.89 6.59 -10.10
N SER A 31 -0.53 6.28 -11.35
CA SER A 31 -1.17 5.24 -12.17
C SER A 31 -0.98 3.84 -11.60
N SER A 32 0.19 3.54 -11.02
CA SER A 32 0.52 2.22 -10.48
C SER A 32 -0.35 1.80 -9.28
N HIS A 33 -0.98 2.77 -8.58
CA HIS A 33 -1.80 2.51 -7.38
C HIS A 33 -3.31 2.46 -7.65
N VAL A 34 -3.76 2.74 -8.89
CA VAL A 34 -5.19 2.89 -9.22
C VAL A 34 -5.98 1.59 -9.07
N VAL A 35 -5.36 0.46 -9.44
CA VAL A 35 -6.07 -0.83 -9.52
C VAL A 35 -6.13 -1.58 -8.19
N GLU A 36 -5.43 -1.11 -7.15
CA GLU A 36 -5.37 -1.77 -5.83
C GLU A 36 -4.85 -3.23 -5.90
N GLN A 37 -3.90 -3.50 -6.79
CA GLN A 37 -3.26 -4.81 -6.98
C GLN A 37 -1.73 -4.73 -6.98
N ASP A 38 -1.21 -3.68 -6.40
CA ASP A 38 0.19 -3.44 -6.11
C ASP A 38 0.66 -4.27 -4.91
N ASP A 39 1.96 -4.20 -4.58
CA ASP A 39 2.52 -4.88 -3.42
C ASP A 39 2.16 -4.19 -2.09
N LEU A 40 2.57 -4.83 -1.00
CA LEU A 40 2.51 -4.27 0.34
C LEU A 40 3.68 -4.83 1.17
N HIS A 41 4.29 -3.99 2.00
CA HIS A 41 5.14 -4.44 3.09
C HIS A 41 4.33 -4.35 4.39
N ASN A 42 3.92 -5.51 4.93
CA ASN A 42 2.95 -5.60 6.03
C ASN A 42 3.36 -4.79 7.27
N ARG A 43 4.59 -4.99 7.77
CA ARG A 43 5.08 -4.34 9.01
C ARG A 43 5.13 -2.83 8.94
N SER A 44 5.43 -2.27 7.78
CA SER A 44 5.48 -0.81 7.57
C SER A 44 4.16 -0.21 7.10
N ILE A 45 3.20 -1.03 6.73
CA ILE A 45 1.91 -0.63 6.15
C ILE A 45 2.11 0.30 4.94
N THR A 46 3.08 -0.03 4.09
CA THR A 46 3.43 0.73 2.89
C THR A 46 3.22 -0.10 1.62
N HIS A 47 2.96 0.59 0.51
CA HIS A 47 2.93 0.03 -0.84
C HIS A 47 4.21 0.46 -1.58
N PRO A 48 5.37 -0.16 -1.33
CA PRO A 48 6.65 0.38 -1.76
C PRO A 48 6.83 0.38 -3.28
N ALA A 49 6.30 -0.61 -4.00
CA ALA A 49 6.42 -0.66 -5.46
C ALA A 49 5.90 0.60 -6.14
N THR A 50 4.78 1.15 -5.65
CA THR A 50 4.10 2.30 -6.28
C THR A 50 4.88 3.60 -6.19
N VAL A 51 5.83 3.69 -5.28
CA VAL A 51 6.71 4.86 -5.12
C VAL A 51 8.13 4.59 -5.61
N ILE A 52 8.68 3.41 -5.33
CA ILE A 52 10.10 3.14 -5.61
C ILE A 52 10.35 2.82 -7.09
N PHE A 53 9.58 1.90 -7.69
CA PHE A 53 9.81 1.54 -9.10
C PHE A 53 9.60 2.69 -10.07
N PRO A 54 8.52 3.49 -10.00
CA PRO A 54 8.33 4.63 -10.89
C PRO A 54 9.44 5.66 -10.78
N ALA A 55 9.89 5.96 -9.56
CA ALA A 55 10.98 6.91 -9.32
C ALA A 55 12.33 6.37 -9.83
N ALA A 56 12.70 5.15 -9.44
CA ALA A 56 13.95 4.53 -9.87
C ALA A 56 14.02 4.36 -11.39
N LEU A 57 12.90 3.97 -12.04
CA LEU A 57 12.84 3.85 -13.50
C LEU A 57 13.08 5.19 -14.17
N ALA A 58 12.34 6.22 -13.75
CA ALA A 58 12.43 7.54 -14.36
C ALA A 58 13.84 8.14 -14.21
N VAL A 59 14.45 8.02 -13.03
CA VAL A 59 15.82 8.50 -12.80
C VAL A 59 16.85 7.65 -13.56
N SER A 60 16.68 6.33 -13.60
CA SER A 60 17.60 5.45 -14.36
C SER A 60 17.62 5.81 -15.84
N GLN A 61 16.47 6.12 -16.43
CA GLN A 61 16.37 6.58 -17.82
C GLN A 61 17.03 7.96 -18.03
N ASP A 62 16.90 8.85 -17.07
CA ASP A 62 17.49 10.19 -17.12
C ASP A 62 19.02 10.16 -17.09
N VAL A 63 19.61 9.35 -16.18
CA VAL A 63 21.06 9.24 -16.00
C VAL A 63 21.72 8.16 -16.86
N GLY A 64 20.94 7.37 -17.60
CA GLY A 64 21.46 6.28 -18.43
C GLY A 64 21.98 5.10 -17.59
N ALA A 65 21.38 4.81 -16.42
CA ALA A 65 21.77 3.70 -15.56
C ALA A 65 21.43 2.34 -16.19
N ASN A 66 22.21 1.32 -15.87
CA ASN A 66 21.95 -0.05 -16.31
C ASN A 66 20.95 -0.77 -15.38
N GLY A 67 20.49 -1.96 -15.78
CA GLY A 67 19.51 -2.73 -15.01
C GLY A 67 19.98 -3.14 -13.61
N LYS A 68 21.28 -3.35 -13.39
CA LYS A 68 21.85 -3.67 -12.08
C LYS A 68 21.76 -2.46 -11.13
N ASP A 69 22.10 -1.27 -11.63
CA ASP A 69 21.99 -0.04 -10.84
C ASP A 69 20.54 0.28 -10.50
N PHE A 70 19.61 0.08 -11.45
CA PHE A 70 18.16 0.19 -11.22
C PHE A 70 17.69 -0.74 -10.10
N ILE A 71 18.02 -2.05 -10.17
CA ILE A 71 17.62 -3.01 -9.13
C ILE A 71 18.23 -2.64 -7.77
N THR A 72 19.51 -2.24 -7.75
CA THR A 72 20.16 -1.80 -6.51
C THR A 72 19.45 -0.60 -5.89
N ALA A 73 19.08 0.39 -6.69
CA ALA A 73 18.34 1.55 -6.22
C ALA A 73 16.95 1.17 -5.69
N CYS A 74 16.25 0.23 -6.36
CA CYS A 74 14.98 -0.29 -5.85
C CYS A 74 15.15 -0.95 -4.47
N VAL A 75 16.16 -1.81 -4.29
CA VAL A 75 16.44 -2.44 -2.99
C VAL A 75 16.70 -1.40 -1.90
N VAL A 76 17.54 -0.38 -2.20
CA VAL A 76 17.81 0.72 -1.26
C VAL A 76 16.51 1.48 -0.90
N GLY A 77 15.70 1.81 -1.89
CA GLY A 77 14.44 2.52 -1.67
C GLY A 77 13.44 1.74 -0.81
N TYR A 78 13.29 0.44 -1.08
CA TYR A 78 12.46 -0.45 -0.25
C TYR A 78 12.96 -0.49 1.19
N GLU A 79 14.26 -0.72 1.36
CA GLU A 79 14.88 -0.81 2.68
C GLU A 79 14.61 0.45 3.51
N VAL A 80 14.96 1.61 2.97
CA VAL A 80 14.84 2.88 3.67
C VAL A 80 13.36 3.25 3.88
N GLY A 81 12.52 3.16 2.86
CA GLY A 81 11.10 3.50 2.96
C GLY A 81 10.32 2.61 3.92
N CYS A 82 10.56 1.29 3.88
CA CYS A 82 9.91 0.35 4.79
C CYS A 82 10.38 0.53 6.24
N ARG A 83 11.67 0.77 6.50
CA ARG A 83 12.18 1.07 7.84
C ARG A 83 11.61 2.37 8.39
N ALA A 84 11.53 3.42 7.58
CA ALA A 84 10.87 4.67 7.97
C ALA A 84 9.39 4.44 8.32
N GLY A 85 8.67 3.62 7.55
CA GLY A 85 7.29 3.26 7.84
C GLY A 85 7.13 2.46 9.14
N GLN A 86 8.01 1.49 9.41
CA GLN A 86 8.03 0.74 10.68
C GLN A 86 8.38 1.66 11.88
N TYR A 87 9.30 2.60 11.70
CA TYR A 87 9.65 3.61 12.70
C TYR A 87 8.42 4.44 13.10
N LEU A 88 7.65 4.93 12.11
CA LEU A 88 6.47 5.76 12.35
C LEU A 88 5.30 4.97 12.98
N GLY A 89 5.11 3.71 12.62
CA GLY A 89 4.23 2.75 13.27
C GLY A 89 2.73 3.02 13.14
N ARG A 90 1.93 2.35 13.99
CA ARG A 90 0.47 2.31 13.93
C ARG A 90 -0.20 3.68 14.15
N SER A 91 0.29 4.47 15.09
CA SER A 91 -0.30 5.78 15.41
C SER A 91 -0.18 6.78 14.27
N HIS A 92 0.87 6.67 13.46
CA HIS A 92 1.02 7.41 12.23
C HIS A 92 -0.05 7.00 11.20
N TYR A 93 -0.23 5.68 11.01
CA TYR A 93 -1.18 5.14 10.04
C TYR A 93 -2.63 5.56 10.30
N GLU A 94 -3.00 5.90 11.53
CA GLU A 94 -4.34 6.40 11.85
C GLU A 94 -4.72 7.69 11.13
N LYS A 95 -3.73 8.51 10.75
CA LYS A 95 -3.94 9.84 10.14
C LYS A 95 -3.32 10.00 8.76
N PHE A 96 -2.28 9.23 8.47
CA PHE A 96 -1.47 9.40 7.27
C PHE A 96 -1.34 8.10 6.46
N HIS A 97 -1.38 8.24 5.15
CA HIS A 97 -1.03 7.17 4.22
C HIS A 97 0.48 6.95 4.22
N THR A 98 0.95 5.94 4.94
CA THR A 98 2.39 5.68 5.15
C THR A 98 3.16 5.53 3.84
N THR A 99 2.54 5.02 2.78
CA THR A 99 3.11 4.94 1.43
C THR A 99 3.60 6.30 0.93
N ALA A 100 2.88 7.37 1.22
CA ALA A 100 3.28 8.72 0.82
C ALA A 100 4.37 9.29 1.75
N THR A 101 4.16 9.17 3.06
CA THR A 101 5.01 9.84 4.05
C THR A 101 6.35 9.15 4.28
N ALA A 102 6.38 7.83 4.39
CA ALA A 102 7.62 7.06 4.49
C ALA A 102 8.23 6.79 3.10
N GLY A 103 7.37 6.60 2.08
CA GLY A 103 7.82 6.35 0.72
C GLY A 103 8.66 7.47 0.12
N VAL A 104 8.38 8.74 0.46
CA VAL A 104 9.19 9.88 -0.02
C VAL A 104 10.66 9.78 0.43
N ILE A 105 10.91 9.28 1.65
CA ILE A 105 12.27 9.04 2.17
C ILE A 105 12.95 7.92 1.36
N GLY A 106 12.23 6.83 1.10
CA GLY A 106 12.73 5.72 0.28
C GLY A 106 13.06 6.15 -1.16
N VAL A 107 12.21 6.99 -1.77
CA VAL A 107 12.47 7.55 -3.11
C VAL A 107 13.72 8.44 -3.12
N ALA A 108 13.87 9.29 -2.11
CA ALA A 108 15.07 10.14 -1.99
C ALA A 108 16.36 9.30 -1.89
N ALA A 109 16.35 8.24 -1.08
CA ALA A 109 17.48 7.32 -0.95
C ALA A 109 17.78 6.56 -2.26
N ALA A 110 16.76 6.01 -2.93
CA ALA A 110 16.91 5.33 -4.22
C ALA A 110 17.47 6.27 -5.30
N THR A 111 16.97 7.51 -5.34
CA THR A 111 17.43 8.53 -6.29
C THR A 111 18.86 8.97 -5.99
N ALA A 112 19.19 9.20 -4.71
CA ALA A 112 20.55 9.54 -4.28
C ALA A 112 21.55 8.45 -4.70
N ARG A 113 21.17 7.16 -4.58
CA ARG A 113 21.99 6.03 -5.02
C ARG A 113 22.23 6.06 -6.54
N LEU A 114 21.23 6.37 -7.36
CA LEU A 114 21.36 6.49 -8.82
C LEU A 114 22.18 7.70 -9.24
N LEU A 115 22.10 8.80 -8.49
CA LEU A 115 22.88 10.00 -8.72
C LEU A 115 24.33 9.88 -8.22
N GLY A 116 24.67 8.81 -7.49
CA GLY A 116 26.01 8.60 -6.93
C GLY A 116 26.36 9.56 -5.79
N LEU A 117 25.36 10.01 -5.03
CA LEU A 117 25.58 10.90 -3.89
C LEU A 117 26.33 10.16 -2.77
N ASP A 118 27.18 10.90 -2.08
CA ASP A 118 27.83 10.43 -0.87
C ASP A 118 26.87 10.42 0.35
N VAL A 119 27.39 10.13 1.53
CA VAL A 119 26.60 10.04 2.75
C VAL A 119 25.91 11.38 3.09
N ASP A 120 26.64 12.49 3.01
CA ASP A 120 26.09 13.80 3.34
C ASP A 120 25.04 14.27 2.31
N GLY A 121 25.28 14.02 1.02
CA GLY A 121 24.32 14.25 -0.04
C GLY A 121 23.06 13.40 0.12
N THR A 122 23.20 12.11 0.46
CA THR A 122 22.08 11.21 0.72
C THR A 122 21.25 11.65 1.93
N LEU A 123 21.90 12.02 3.04
CA LEU A 123 21.23 12.58 4.22
C LEU A 123 20.48 13.87 3.88
N SER A 124 21.09 14.76 3.10
CA SER A 124 20.46 16.01 2.66
C SER A 124 19.24 15.76 1.78
N ALA A 125 19.30 14.74 0.88
CA ALA A 125 18.18 14.34 0.07
C ALA A 125 17.01 13.80 0.93
N MET A 126 17.29 12.86 1.83
CA MET A 126 16.28 12.29 2.75
C MET A 126 15.71 13.37 3.67
N GLY A 127 16.55 14.25 4.20
CA GLY A 127 16.16 15.35 5.07
C GLY A 127 15.23 16.34 4.38
N THR A 128 15.53 16.72 3.15
CA THR A 128 14.68 17.60 2.34
C THR A 128 13.34 16.90 1.98
N ALA A 129 13.38 15.63 1.60
CA ALA A 129 12.20 14.85 1.28
C ALA A 129 11.25 14.73 2.48
N GLY A 130 11.77 14.46 3.66
CA GLY A 130 10.95 14.30 4.87
C GLY A 130 10.23 15.59 5.30
N THR A 131 10.78 16.77 5.00
CA THR A 131 10.08 18.05 5.28
C THR A 131 8.84 18.25 4.38
N GLN A 132 8.70 17.48 3.31
CA GLN A 132 7.61 17.54 2.34
C GLN A 132 6.64 16.35 2.44
N ALA A 133 6.86 15.44 3.42
CA ALA A 133 6.05 14.27 3.63
C ALA A 133 4.58 14.65 3.88
N ALA A 134 3.67 14.13 3.07
CA ALA A 134 2.24 14.43 3.12
C ALA A 134 1.40 13.23 2.69
N GLY A 135 0.10 13.25 3.01
CA GLY A 135 -0.84 12.19 2.61
C GLY A 135 -1.85 11.88 3.71
N LEU A 136 -2.87 12.72 3.86
CA LEU A 136 -3.92 12.55 4.87
C LEU A 136 -4.99 11.55 4.43
N TRP A 137 -5.58 10.81 5.40
CA TRP A 137 -6.65 9.86 5.16
C TRP A 137 -8.04 10.48 4.92
N GLN A 138 -8.20 11.80 4.98
CA GLN A 138 -9.50 12.47 4.84
C GLN A 138 -10.25 12.06 3.56
N PHE A 139 -9.55 11.74 2.49
CA PHE A 139 -10.15 11.28 1.22
C PHE A 139 -11.02 10.02 1.37
N LEU A 140 -10.78 9.17 2.37
CA LEU A 140 -11.62 8.00 2.64
C LEU A 140 -13.01 8.41 3.11
N LEU A 141 -13.08 9.40 4.01
CA LEU A 141 -14.36 9.95 4.51
C LEU A 141 -15.13 10.65 3.39
N ASP A 142 -14.40 11.40 2.55
CA ASP A 142 -14.98 12.19 1.47
C ASP A 142 -15.23 11.35 0.20
N ALA A 143 -14.83 10.08 0.22
CA ALA A 143 -14.97 9.14 -0.91
C ALA A 143 -14.35 9.66 -2.21
N THR A 144 -13.21 10.33 -2.14
CA THR A 144 -12.51 10.96 -3.27
C THR A 144 -11.31 10.13 -3.76
N HIS A 145 -10.68 10.57 -4.86
CA HIS A 145 -9.60 9.83 -5.52
C HIS A 145 -8.19 10.30 -5.13
N SER A 146 -8.05 11.16 -4.10
CA SER A 146 -6.76 11.76 -3.73
C SER A 146 -5.69 10.75 -3.32
N LYS A 147 -6.09 9.56 -2.85
CA LYS A 147 -5.15 8.46 -2.54
C LYS A 147 -4.20 8.17 -3.69
N GLN A 148 -4.70 8.18 -4.92
CA GLN A 148 -3.93 7.83 -6.12
C GLN A 148 -2.80 8.83 -6.40
N VAL A 149 -2.95 10.07 -5.99
CA VAL A 149 -1.93 11.12 -6.15
C VAL A 149 -0.79 10.95 -5.13
N HIS A 150 -1.04 10.33 -3.98
CA HIS A 150 -0.06 10.22 -2.90
C HIS A 150 1.26 9.56 -3.33
N PRO A 151 1.27 8.36 -3.97
CA PRO A 151 2.53 7.75 -4.40
C PRO A 151 3.22 8.57 -5.48
N GLY A 152 2.48 9.14 -6.43
CA GLY A 152 3.06 10.01 -7.45
C GLY A 152 3.74 11.24 -6.86
N LYS A 153 3.08 11.90 -5.88
CA LYS A 153 3.68 13.03 -5.16
C LYS A 153 4.94 12.64 -4.39
N ALA A 154 4.92 11.49 -3.70
CA ALA A 154 6.11 10.98 -3.01
C ALA A 154 7.28 10.72 -3.98
N CYS A 155 7.00 10.18 -5.18
CA CYS A 155 7.99 10.04 -6.24
C CYS A 155 8.58 11.39 -6.66
N PHE A 156 7.70 12.35 -6.95
CA PHE A 156 8.11 13.70 -7.38
C PHE A 156 8.99 14.38 -6.32
N ASP A 157 8.53 14.44 -5.08
CA ASP A 157 9.22 15.16 -3.99
C ASP A 157 10.57 14.50 -3.63
N GLY A 158 10.62 13.16 -3.60
CA GLY A 158 11.87 12.43 -3.32
C GLY A 158 12.93 12.63 -4.41
N ILE A 159 12.52 12.62 -5.69
CA ILE A 159 13.40 12.94 -6.83
C ILE A 159 13.86 14.39 -6.72
N PHE A 160 12.94 15.33 -6.53
CA PHE A 160 13.27 16.75 -6.38
C PHE A 160 14.29 16.97 -5.27
N ALA A 161 14.08 16.35 -4.09
CA ALA A 161 14.99 16.46 -2.96
C ALA A 161 16.39 15.93 -3.27
N ALA A 162 16.51 14.80 -3.97
CA ALA A 162 17.82 14.24 -4.30
C ALA A 162 18.57 15.05 -5.38
N TYR A 163 17.87 15.56 -6.39
CA TYR A 163 18.49 16.41 -7.40
C TYR A 163 18.96 17.76 -6.79
N THR A 164 18.18 18.36 -5.89
CA THR A 164 18.60 19.58 -5.21
C THR A 164 19.76 19.34 -4.24
N ALA A 165 19.80 18.18 -3.56
CA ALA A 165 20.95 17.80 -2.74
C ALA A 165 22.23 17.60 -3.58
N ARG A 166 22.12 16.99 -4.77
CA ARG A 166 23.23 16.91 -5.74
C ARG A 166 23.79 18.28 -6.10
N ASP A 167 22.91 19.26 -6.21
CA ASP A 167 23.26 20.63 -6.59
C ASP A 167 23.67 21.50 -5.35
N GLY A 168 23.84 20.86 -4.17
CA GLY A 168 24.41 21.49 -2.96
C GLY A 168 23.40 21.97 -1.92
N LEU A 169 22.09 21.70 -2.08
CA LEU A 169 21.10 22.04 -1.06
C LEU A 169 21.29 21.12 0.16
N LEU A 170 21.37 21.72 1.35
CA LEU A 170 21.50 20.99 2.62
C LEU A 170 20.13 20.70 3.20
N GLY A 171 19.83 19.42 3.48
CA GLY A 171 18.62 18.97 4.15
C GLY A 171 18.83 18.74 5.64
N SER A 172 17.72 18.53 6.37
CA SER A 172 17.75 18.21 7.80
C SER A 172 18.40 16.84 8.06
N ARG A 173 19.39 16.78 8.95
CA ARG A 173 20.07 15.51 9.28
C ARG A 173 19.21 14.60 10.15
N ASP A 174 18.38 15.16 11.02
CA ASP A 174 17.60 14.42 12.03
C ASP A 174 16.11 14.37 11.65
N ILE A 175 15.82 14.17 10.36
CA ILE A 175 14.45 14.28 9.82
C ILE A 175 13.49 13.22 10.36
N LEU A 176 13.94 12.08 10.84
CA LEU A 176 13.11 11.05 11.46
C LEU A 176 12.93 11.30 12.96
N GLU A 177 14.03 11.50 13.70
CA GLU A 177 14.09 11.41 15.17
C GLU A 177 14.20 12.76 15.89
N GLY A 178 14.47 13.84 15.17
CA GLY A 178 14.63 15.16 15.76
C GLY A 178 13.36 15.68 16.46
N PRO A 179 13.46 16.67 17.36
CA PRO A 179 12.34 17.16 18.17
C PRO A 179 11.22 17.84 17.36
N ARG A 180 11.46 18.14 16.09
CA ARG A 180 10.48 18.69 15.14
C ARG A 180 10.42 17.85 13.86
N ALA A 181 10.90 16.60 13.93
CA ALA A 181 10.98 15.67 12.81
C ALA A 181 9.69 14.85 12.65
N MET A 182 9.72 13.93 11.69
CA MET A 182 8.55 13.14 11.32
C MET A 182 7.98 12.33 12.49
N GLY A 183 8.83 11.70 13.32
CA GLY A 183 8.39 10.97 14.49
C GLY A 183 7.61 11.84 15.48
N ALA A 184 8.13 13.02 15.80
CA ALA A 184 7.48 13.95 16.72
C ALA A 184 6.22 14.61 16.15
N ALA A 185 6.22 14.92 14.84
CA ALA A 185 5.15 15.70 14.21
C ALA A 185 4.01 14.83 13.67
N LEU A 186 4.30 13.61 13.21
CA LEU A 186 3.34 12.77 12.45
C LEU A 186 2.85 11.55 13.23
N THR A 187 3.27 11.37 14.48
CA THR A 187 2.80 10.27 15.34
C THR A 187 2.13 10.81 16.62
N SER A 188 1.32 10.00 17.28
CA SER A 188 0.70 10.38 18.56
C SER A 188 1.47 9.84 19.79
N GLY A 189 2.76 9.50 19.61
CA GLY A 189 3.64 9.18 20.75
C GLY A 189 4.65 8.06 20.50
N ALA A 190 4.24 6.84 20.25
CA ALA A 190 5.19 5.73 20.16
C ALA A 190 5.71 5.55 18.74
N THR A 191 6.99 5.87 18.52
CA THR A 191 7.79 5.43 17.36
C THR A 191 8.52 4.13 17.71
N ASN A 192 9.04 3.43 16.69
CA ASN A 192 9.87 2.23 16.86
C ASN A 192 11.31 2.50 16.38
N PRO A 193 12.21 3.05 17.25
CA PRO A 193 13.58 3.37 16.85
C PRO A 193 14.39 2.17 16.39
N GLU A 194 14.15 0.99 16.96
CA GLU A 194 14.87 -0.24 16.59
C GLU A 194 14.66 -0.63 15.13
N ALA A 195 13.53 -0.23 14.51
CA ALA A 195 13.26 -0.52 13.11
C ALA A 195 14.27 0.12 12.16
N ILE A 196 14.96 1.18 12.56
CA ILE A 196 15.87 1.93 11.70
C ILE A 196 17.11 1.11 11.33
N ASP A 197 17.72 0.42 12.30
CA ASP A 197 19.01 -0.23 12.15
C ASP A 197 19.01 -1.73 12.46
N GLN A 198 17.96 -2.28 13.08
CA GLN A 198 17.89 -3.69 13.43
C GLN A 198 18.12 -4.59 12.20
N ASN A 199 19.13 -5.44 12.25
CA ASN A 199 19.53 -6.36 11.18
C ASN A 199 19.79 -5.66 9.82
N LEU A 200 20.21 -4.39 9.83
CA LEU A 200 20.53 -3.64 8.62
C LEU A 200 21.65 -4.34 7.83
N GLY A 201 21.43 -4.55 6.52
CA GLY A 201 22.37 -5.27 5.65
C GLY A 201 22.32 -6.81 5.75
N ILE A 202 21.45 -7.36 6.60
CA ILE A 202 21.25 -8.81 6.78
C ILE A 202 19.84 -9.21 6.34
N ASP A 203 18.81 -8.52 6.83
CA ASP A 203 17.40 -8.80 6.52
C ASP A 203 16.83 -7.63 5.71
N PHE A 204 16.62 -7.86 4.42
CA PHE A 204 16.17 -6.83 3.50
C PHE A 204 14.65 -6.76 3.42
N ALA A 205 14.08 -5.57 3.55
CA ALA A 205 12.65 -5.33 3.53
C ALA A 205 11.95 -5.86 2.26
N ILE A 206 12.61 -5.78 1.11
CA ILE A 206 12.05 -6.21 -0.17
C ILE A 206 11.64 -7.69 -0.20
N ILE A 207 12.37 -8.58 0.53
CA ILE A 207 12.04 -10.02 0.57
C ILE A 207 10.81 -10.32 1.43
N ARG A 208 10.32 -9.34 2.19
CA ARG A 208 9.12 -9.45 3.03
C ARG A 208 7.92 -8.74 2.42
N SER A 209 7.99 -8.43 1.12
CA SER A 209 6.86 -7.85 0.39
C SER A 209 5.77 -8.88 0.12
N SER A 210 4.54 -8.48 0.36
CA SER A 210 3.34 -9.22 0.01
C SER A 210 2.83 -8.78 -1.36
N PHE A 211 2.36 -9.71 -2.17
CA PHE A 211 1.72 -9.44 -3.45
C PHE A 211 0.20 -9.58 -3.31
N LYS A 212 -0.55 -8.56 -3.69
CA LYS A 212 -2.00 -8.63 -3.63
C LYS A 212 -2.54 -9.60 -4.70
N TRP A 213 -3.17 -10.68 -4.25
CA TRP A 213 -3.91 -11.57 -5.14
C TRP A 213 -5.24 -10.97 -5.57
N HIS A 214 -5.96 -10.32 -4.65
CA HIS A 214 -7.23 -9.66 -4.93
C HIS A 214 -7.01 -8.17 -5.25
N ALA A 215 -7.78 -7.64 -6.21
CA ALA A 215 -7.71 -6.24 -6.64
C ALA A 215 -8.53 -5.31 -5.72
N SER A 216 -8.25 -5.36 -4.42
CA SER A 216 -8.96 -4.63 -3.38
C SER A 216 -8.02 -4.13 -2.28
N CYS A 217 -8.55 -3.37 -1.33
CA CYS A 217 -7.82 -2.95 -0.15
C CYS A 217 -7.25 -4.16 0.59
N ARG A 218 -5.98 -4.10 0.97
CA ARG A 218 -5.30 -5.23 1.65
C ARG A 218 -6.03 -5.72 2.89
N HIS A 219 -6.68 -4.83 3.63
CA HIS A 219 -7.46 -5.18 4.83
C HIS A 219 -8.62 -6.16 4.57
N THR A 220 -9.05 -6.35 3.31
CA THR A 220 -10.09 -7.32 2.96
C THR A 220 -9.54 -8.73 2.74
N HIS A 221 -8.25 -8.87 2.35
CA HIS A 221 -7.70 -10.13 1.87
C HIS A 221 -7.78 -11.29 2.88
N PRO A 222 -7.44 -11.13 4.17
CA PRO A 222 -7.52 -12.25 5.11
C PRO A 222 -8.96 -12.79 5.24
N SER A 223 -9.95 -11.90 5.25
CA SER A 223 -11.37 -12.30 5.31
C SER A 223 -11.84 -12.96 4.01
N VAL A 224 -11.35 -12.48 2.85
CA VAL A 224 -11.64 -13.12 1.55
C VAL A 224 -11.08 -14.53 1.50
N ASP A 225 -9.81 -14.70 1.85
CA ASP A 225 -9.16 -16.01 1.83
C ASP A 225 -9.81 -16.98 2.83
N ALA A 226 -10.19 -16.50 4.02
CA ALA A 226 -10.92 -17.30 5.01
C ALA A 226 -12.31 -17.73 4.49
N LEU A 227 -13.06 -16.81 3.85
CA LEU A 227 -14.36 -17.13 3.27
C LEU A 227 -14.23 -18.18 2.15
N LEU A 228 -13.29 -18.00 1.23
CA LEU A 228 -13.08 -18.95 0.12
C LEU A 228 -12.62 -20.32 0.62
N ALA A 229 -11.74 -20.38 1.61
CA ALA A 229 -11.32 -21.62 2.23
C ALA A 229 -12.49 -22.34 2.91
N LEU A 230 -13.34 -21.61 3.65
CA LEU A 230 -14.54 -22.15 4.28
C LEU A 230 -15.52 -22.70 3.25
N MET A 231 -15.81 -21.94 2.19
CA MET A 231 -16.72 -22.36 1.14
C MET A 231 -16.22 -23.63 0.45
N GLN A 232 -14.94 -23.71 0.14
CA GLN A 232 -14.32 -24.90 -0.45
C GLN A 232 -14.37 -26.12 0.49
N LYS A 233 -14.01 -25.94 1.75
CA LYS A 233 -13.91 -27.00 2.77
C LYS A 233 -15.24 -27.64 3.10
N HIS A 234 -16.31 -26.84 3.12
CA HIS A 234 -17.65 -27.28 3.52
C HIS A 234 -18.66 -27.41 2.37
N GLY A 235 -18.23 -27.12 1.13
CA GLY A 235 -19.10 -27.20 -0.05
C GLY A 235 -20.22 -26.15 -0.03
N VAL A 236 -19.99 -24.97 0.60
CA VAL A 236 -21.00 -23.91 0.71
C VAL A 236 -21.01 -23.09 -0.57
N ALA A 237 -22.15 -22.96 -1.22
CA ALA A 237 -22.33 -22.12 -2.40
C ALA A 237 -22.71 -20.68 -2.00
N PHE A 238 -22.52 -19.73 -2.91
CA PHE A 238 -22.89 -18.32 -2.72
C PHE A 238 -24.35 -18.15 -2.25
N ASP A 239 -25.27 -18.91 -2.87
CA ASP A 239 -26.69 -18.83 -2.58
C ASP A 239 -27.09 -19.49 -1.25
N ASP A 240 -26.25 -20.34 -0.66
CA ASP A 240 -26.50 -20.99 0.60
C ASP A 240 -26.23 -20.06 1.82
N ILE A 241 -25.48 -18.99 1.61
CA ILE A 241 -25.04 -18.08 2.69
C ILE A 241 -26.20 -17.18 3.11
N GLU A 242 -26.57 -17.25 4.39
CA GLU A 242 -27.55 -16.34 5.04
C GLU A 242 -26.88 -15.07 5.52
N SER A 243 -25.74 -15.19 6.23
CA SER A 243 -24.95 -14.05 6.74
C SER A 243 -23.49 -14.40 6.93
N VAL A 244 -22.64 -13.37 6.92
CA VAL A 244 -21.21 -13.46 7.18
C VAL A 244 -20.82 -12.45 8.24
N VAL A 245 -20.15 -12.93 9.29
CA VAL A 245 -19.47 -12.07 10.25
C VAL A 245 -17.98 -12.19 10.00
N THR A 246 -17.27 -11.08 9.85
CA THR A 246 -15.82 -11.06 9.74
C THR A 246 -15.20 -10.37 10.95
N ARG A 247 -14.31 -11.05 11.67
CA ARG A 247 -13.55 -10.51 12.78
C ARG A 247 -12.21 -10.04 12.31
N CYS A 248 -11.85 -8.82 12.68
CA CYS A 248 -10.61 -8.19 12.23
C CYS A 248 -10.10 -7.13 13.21
N TYR A 249 -8.92 -6.62 12.96
CA TYR A 249 -8.22 -5.62 13.75
C TYR A 249 -8.76 -4.19 13.48
N ARG A 250 -8.49 -3.27 14.41
CA ARG A 250 -9.00 -1.88 14.42
C ARG A 250 -8.71 -1.10 13.13
N ALA A 251 -7.49 -1.24 12.57
CA ALA A 251 -7.12 -0.51 11.35
C ALA A 251 -8.01 -0.90 10.15
N ALA A 252 -8.49 -2.16 10.07
CA ALA A 252 -9.43 -2.58 9.04
C ALA A 252 -10.76 -1.81 9.13
N PHE A 253 -11.29 -1.59 10.35
CA PHE A 253 -12.48 -0.78 10.57
C PHE A 253 -12.28 0.66 10.12
N SER A 254 -11.13 1.25 10.47
CA SER A 254 -10.84 2.65 10.14
C SER A 254 -10.79 2.89 8.64
N VAL A 255 -10.36 1.90 7.86
CA VAL A 255 -10.22 2.02 6.41
C VAL A 255 -11.45 1.52 5.65
N LEU A 256 -12.07 0.42 6.07
CA LEU A 256 -13.17 -0.24 5.34
C LEU A 256 -14.56 0.15 5.83
N GLY A 257 -14.69 0.58 7.09
CA GLY A 257 -15.96 0.92 7.70
C GLY A 257 -16.57 2.25 7.23
N LEU A 258 -15.79 3.07 6.55
CA LEU A 258 -16.16 4.44 6.19
C LEU A 258 -16.85 4.56 4.82
N SER A 259 -16.76 3.56 3.97
CA SER A 259 -17.20 3.64 2.57
C SER A 259 -18.70 3.42 2.33
N GLY A 260 -19.50 3.24 3.37
CA GLY A 260 -20.93 2.93 3.25
C GLY A 260 -21.17 1.75 2.31
N LEU A 261 -22.13 1.85 1.38
CA LEU A 261 -22.38 0.80 0.38
C LEU A 261 -21.42 0.81 -0.81
N GLY A 262 -20.51 1.81 -0.92
CA GLY A 262 -19.61 1.96 -2.05
C GLY A 262 -20.35 2.21 -3.38
N ASN A 263 -20.38 3.46 -3.81
CA ASN A 263 -21.17 3.86 -5.00
C ASN A 263 -20.33 3.92 -6.28
N THR A 264 -19.01 3.78 -6.16
CA THR A 264 -18.09 3.77 -7.30
C THR A 264 -17.26 2.49 -7.30
N VAL A 265 -16.70 2.13 -8.45
CA VAL A 265 -15.77 0.98 -8.58
C VAL A 265 -14.61 1.12 -7.59
N HIS A 266 -14.05 2.31 -7.42
CA HIS A 266 -12.97 2.54 -6.47
C HIS A 266 -13.43 2.30 -5.02
N GLN A 267 -14.57 2.87 -4.60
CA GLN A 267 -15.11 2.68 -3.25
C GLN A 267 -15.43 1.23 -2.93
N SER A 268 -15.93 0.47 -3.91
CA SER A 268 -16.30 -0.93 -3.71
C SER A 268 -15.09 -1.81 -3.34
N LYS A 269 -13.89 -1.46 -3.80
CA LYS A 269 -12.62 -2.13 -3.43
C LYS A 269 -12.21 -1.89 -1.97
N PHE A 270 -12.80 -0.90 -1.31
CA PHE A 270 -12.62 -0.57 0.11
C PHE A 270 -13.84 -0.95 0.96
N ASN A 271 -14.78 -1.72 0.43
CA ASN A 271 -15.95 -2.19 1.17
C ASN A 271 -15.85 -3.69 1.44
N MET A 272 -15.71 -4.09 2.69
CA MET A 272 -15.57 -5.50 3.09
C MET A 272 -16.70 -6.36 2.52
N GLY A 273 -17.94 -5.93 2.72
CA GLY A 273 -19.12 -6.72 2.29
C GLY A 273 -19.18 -6.92 0.77
N PHE A 274 -18.84 -5.88 -0.01
CA PHE A 274 -18.85 -6.00 -1.46
C PHE A 274 -17.71 -6.88 -1.97
N VAL A 275 -16.50 -6.76 -1.41
CA VAL A 275 -15.36 -7.59 -1.79
C VAL A 275 -15.63 -9.07 -1.46
N LEU A 276 -16.22 -9.36 -0.28
CA LEU A 276 -16.62 -10.72 0.09
C LEU A 276 -17.73 -11.26 -0.84
N ALA A 277 -18.70 -10.42 -1.24
CA ALA A 277 -19.75 -10.80 -2.19
C ALA A 277 -19.17 -11.21 -3.54
N VAL A 278 -18.28 -10.40 -4.08
CA VAL A 278 -17.57 -10.66 -5.34
C VAL A 278 -16.77 -11.96 -5.25
N ALA A 279 -15.99 -12.12 -4.18
CA ALA A 279 -15.15 -13.29 -3.97
C ALA A 279 -15.99 -14.58 -3.80
N ALA A 280 -17.07 -14.54 -3.01
CA ALA A 280 -17.96 -15.67 -2.80
C ALA A 280 -18.62 -16.14 -4.09
N ARG A 281 -18.99 -15.20 -4.99
CA ARG A 281 -19.60 -15.53 -6.28
C ARG A 281 -18.60 -16.09 -7.29
N ASN A 282 -17.43 -15.47 -7.41
CA ASN A 282 -16.48 -15.71 -8.50
C ASN A 282 -15.32 -16.64 -8.10
N GLY A 283 -15.20 -17.03 -6.80
CA GLY A 283 -14.06 -17.73 -6.27
C GLY A 283 -12.79 -16.87 -6.14
N GLN A 284 -12.91 -15.57 -6.42
CA GLN A 284 -11.82 -14.59 -6.39
C GLN A 284 -12.39 -13.17 -6.47
N ALA A 285 -11.54 -12.15 -6.24
CA ALA A 285 -11.91 -10.74 -6.43
C ALA A 285 -10.81 -10.03 -7.25
N MET A 286 -10.81 -10.27 -8.56
CA MET A 286 -9.82 -9.75 -9.51
C MET A 286 -10.23 -8.40 -10.07
N ILE A 287 -9.32 -7.72 -10.79
CA ILE A 287 -9.58 -6.40 -11.36
C ILE A 287 -10.81 -6.37 -12.27
N THR A 288 -11.04 -7.45 -13.02
CA THR A 288 -12.18 -7.60 -13.95
C THR A 288 -13.53 -7.78 -13.25
N ASP A 289 -13.53 -8.11 -11.96
CA ASP A 289 -14.74 -8.33 -11.17
C ASP A 289 -15.32 -7.04 -10.59
N PHE A 290 -14.53 -5.95 -10.57
CA PHE A 290 -14.94 -4.63 -10.07
C PHE A 290 -15.34 -3.72 -11.23
N THR A 291 -16.58 -3.83 -11.67
CA THR A 291 -17.14 -3.07 -12.79
C THR A 291 -18.37 -2.26 -12.36
N GLN A 292 -18.83 -1.36 -13.23
CA GLN A 292 -20.09 -0.65 -12.98
C GLN A 292 -21.28 -1.61 -12.95
N ASP A 293 -21.25 -2.66 -13.75
CA ASP A 293 -22.31 -3.68 -13.79
C ASP A 293 -22.34 -4.49 -12.49
N SER A 294 -21.17 -4.91 -11.97
CA SER A 294 -21.10 -5.61 -10.68
C SER A 294 -21.62 -4.75 -9.52
N LEU A 295 -21.41 -3.43 -9.58
CA LEU A 295 -21.95 -2.49 -8.58
C LEU A 295 -23.48 -2.40 -8.61
N GLN A 296 -24.10 -2.66 -9.75
CA GLN A 296 -25.55 -2.61 -9.93
C GLN A 296 -26.21 -3.98 -9.75
N ASP A 297 -25.45 -5.06 -9.63
CA ASP A 297 -25.97 -6.41 -9.44
C ASP A 297 -26.73 -6.55 -8.11
N PRO A 298 -28.05 -6.80 -8.14
CA PRO A 298 -28.85 -6.84 -6.91
C PRO A 298 -28.41 -7.94 -5.93
N SER A 299 -27.88 -9.07 -6.42
CA SER A 299 -27.48 -10.20 -5.59
C SER A 299 -26.15 -9.94 -4.88
N LEU A 300 -25.20 -9.25 -5.52
CA LEU A 300 -23.97 -8.79 -4.85
C LEU A 300 -24.30 -7.74 -3.79
N ARG A 301 -25.22 -6.83 -4.09
CA ARG A 301 -25.69 -5.82 -3.13
C ARG A 301 -26.43 -6.41 -1.95
N ASP A 302 -27.24 -7.45 -2.20
CA ASP A 302 -27.95 -8.16 -1.13
C ASP A 302 -26.95 -8.92 -0.24
N PHE A 303 -25.99 -9.63 -0.82
CA PHE A 303 -24.93 -10.28 -0.06
C PHE A 303 -24.11 -9.28 0.75
N GLN A 304 -23.71 -8.16 0.16
CA GLN A 304 -22.97 -7.07 0.84
C GLN A 304 -23.67 -6.64 2.15
N ARG A 305 -25.00 -6.51 2.16
CA ARG A 305 -25.78 -6.09 3.34
C ARG A 305 -25.81 -7.14 4.45
N ARG A 306 -25.53 -8.39 4.14
CA ARG A 306 -25.50 -9.52 5.08
C ARG A 306 -24.12 -9.74 5.71
N VAL A 307 -23.15 -8.90 5.37
CA VAL A 307 -21.80 -8.93 5.93
C VAL A 307 -21.66 -7.92 7.06
N THR A 308 -21.21 -8.39 8.21
CA THR A 308 -20.92 -7.55 9.39
C THR A 308 -19.45 -7.68 9.77
N MET A 309 -18.81 -6.55 10.11
CA MET A 309 -17.45 -6.53 10.67
C MET A 309 -17.52 -6.46 12.20
N GLU A 310 -16.74 -7.29 12.87
CA GLU A 310 -16.56 -7.28 14.32
C GLU A 310 -15.10 -7.05 14.68
N TYR A 311 -14.87 -6.26 15.73
CA TYR A 311 -13.54 -6.06 16.29
C TYR A 311 -13.11 -7.29 17.10
N ASP A 312 -11.87 -7.72 16.92
CA ASP A 312 -11.24 -8.79 17.67
C ASP A 312 -9.91 -8.30 18.24
N ALA A 313 -9.79 -8.32 19.57
CA ALA A 313 -8.65 -7.79 20.29
C ALA A 313 -7.38 -8.64 20.08
N ASP A 314 -7.54 -9.98 19.99
CA ASP A 314 -6.41 -10.91 19.81
C ASP A 314 -5.83 -10.77 18.41
N ILE A 315 -6.69 -10.55 17.41
CA ILE A 315 -6.28 -10.24 16.04
C ILE A 315 -5.59 -8.86 15.97
N ASP A 316 -6.12 -7.86 16.70
CA ASP A 316 -5.55 -6.50 16.70
C ASP A 316 -4.17 -6.44 17.36
N GLU A 317 -3.90 -7.24 18.37
CA GLU A 317 -2.60 -7.33 19.03
C GLU A 317 -1.50 -7.78 18.07
N GLN A 318 -1.82 -8.65 17.11
CA GLN A 318 -0.87 -9.17 16.14
C GLN A 318 -0.60 -8.22 14.96
N PHE A 319 -1.45 -7.20 14.75
CA PHE A 319 -1.26 -6.22 13.67
C PHE A 319 -0.18 -5.20 14.04
N PRO A 320 0.73 -4.80 13.13
CA PRO A 320 0.82 -5.14 11.71
C PRO A 320 1.73 -6.35 11.37
N GLU A 321 2.24 -7.06 12.36
CA GLU A 321 3.11 -8.23 12.13
C GLU A 321 2.37 -9.32 11.34
N LYS A 322 1.08 -9.55 11.69
CA LYS A 322 0.18 -10.45 10.97
C LYS A 322 -1.11 -9.73 10.63
N TRP A 323 -1.52 -9.87 9.39
CA TRP A 323 -2.79 -9.36 8.90
C TRP A 323 -3.79 -10.50 8.86
N GLN A 324 -4.48 -10.71 9.98
CA GLN A 324 -5.37 -11.86 10.20
C GLN A 324 -6.84 -11.49 9.96
N GLY A 325 -7.64 -12.51 9.66
CA GLY A 325 -9.09 -12.41 9.59
C GLY A 325 -9.75 -13.74 9.92
N THR A 326 -10.89 -13.67 10.61
CA THR A 326 -11.74 -14.82 10.89
C THR A 326 -13.11 -14.55 10.30
N VAL A 327 -13.69 -15.51 9.57
CA VAL A 327 -15.06 -15.44 9.09
C VAL A 327 -15.92 -16.49 9.75
N ILE A 328 -17.16 -16.09 10.09
CA ILE A 328 -18.23 -16.95 10.57
C ILE A 328 -19.34 -16.86 9.54
N VAL A 329 -19.68 -17.96 8.93
CA VAL A 329 -20.72 -18.07 7.90
C VAL A 329 -21.90 -18.83 8.45
N LYS A 330 -23.07 -18.20 8.48
CA LYS A 330 -24.34 -18.86 8.74
C LYS A 330 -25.02 -19.17 7.42
N CYS A 331 -25.36 -20.44 7.21
CA CYS A 331 -26.09 -20.90 6.04
C CYS A 331 -27.60 -20.84 6.24
N LYS A 332 -28.37 -20.73 5.15
CA LYS A 332 -29.84 -20.81 5.13
C LYS A 332 -30.37 -22.12 5.70
N SER A 333 -29.57 -23.19 5.69
CA SER A 333 -29.86 -24.47 6.33
C SER A 333 -29.84 -24.42 7.87
N GLY A 334 -29.34 -23.31 8.45
CA GLY A 334 -29.10 -23.17 9.89
C GLY A 334 -27.72 -23.66 10.34
N GLN A 335 -26.91 -24.23 9.46
CA GLN A 335 -25.53 -24.61 9.76
C GLN A 335 -24.66 -23.37 9.88
N GLU A 336 -23.66 -23.43 10.77
CA GLU A 336 -22.69 -22.37 10.97
C GLU A 336 -21.27 -22.93 10.86
N PHE A 337 -20.41 -22.23 10.17
CA PHE A 337 -19.02 -22.59 9.95
C PHE A 337 -18.11 -21.41 10.26
N THR A 338 -16.90 -21.70 10.76
CA THR A 338 -15.88 -20.72 11.08
C THR A 338 -14.56 -21.11 10.44
N GLU A 339 -13.86 -20.14 9.87
CA GLU A 339 -12.51 -20.31 9.30
C GLU A 339 -11.66 -19.07 9.57
N SER A 340 -10.35 -19.25 9.77
CA SER A 340 -9.41 -18.19 10.09
C SER A 340 -8.18 -18.26 9.21
N VAL A 341 -7.65 -17.11 8.81
CA VAL A 341 -6.42 -16.98 8.04
C VAL A 341 -5.47 -16.05 8.78
N SER A 342 -4.24 -16.55 9.03
CA SER A 342 -3.17 -15.77 9.67
C SER A 342 -2.30 -15.01 8.66
N PHE A 343 -2.17 -15.54 7.45
CA PHE A 343 -1.40 -14.96 6.36
C PHE A 343 -2.21 -15.08 5.07
N ALA A 344 -2.51 -13.96 4.46
CA ALA A 344 -3.29 -13.96 3.23
C ALA A 344 -2.44 -14.41 2.03
N LYS A 345 -3.11 -14.93 1.01
CA LYS A 345 -2.46 -15.35 -0.24
C LYS A 345 -1.64 -14.21 -0.83
N GLY A 346 -0.38 -14.50 -1.11
CA GLY A 346 0.62 -13.53 -1.58
C GLY A 346 1.51 -12.96 -0.49
N ASP A 347 1.27 -13.26 0.80
CA ASP A 347 2.24 -12.99 1.87
C ASP A 347 3.49 -13.87 1.71
N PRO A 348 4.65 -13.46 2.24
CA PRO A 348 5.86 -14.29 2.22
C PRO A 348 5.65 -15.67 2.82
N GLU A 349 4.79 -15.78 3.83
CA GLU A 349 4.42 -17.05 4.51
C GLU A 349 3.38 -17.86 3.71
N CYS A 350 2.68 -17.25 2.76
CA CYS A 350 1.72 -17.89 1.85
C CYS A 350 1.95 -17.40 0.40
N PRO A 351 3.12 -17.72 -0.21
CA PRO A 351 3.53 -17.14 -1.47
C PRO A 351 2.66 -17.60 -2.64
N LEU A 352 2.59 -16.76 -3.66
CA LEU A 352 1.97 -17.13 -4.93
C LEU A 352 2.84 -18.18 -5.63
N THR A 353 2.22 -19.27 -6.08
CA THR A 353 2.86 -20.28 -6.93
C THR A 353 2.61 -19.98 -8.40
N ARG A 354 3.53 -20.43 -9.28
CA ARG A 354 3.37 -20.35 -10.74
C ARG A 354 2.34 -21.36 -11.24
#